data_83e91da6bf8eff9920d70719681bd221
#
_entry.id   83e91da6bf8eff9920d70719681bd221
#
_cell.length_a   1.000
_cell.length_b   1.000
_cell.length_c   1.000
_cell.angle_alpha   90.00
_cell.angle_beta   90.00
_cell.angle_gamma   90.00
#
_symmetry.space_group_name_H-M   'P 1'
#
loop_
_entity.id
_entity.type
_entity.pdbx_description
1 polymer ?
#
loop_
_entity_poly.entity_id
_entity_poly.type
_entity_poly.pdbx_seq_one_letter_code
_entity_poly.pdbx_strand_id
1 'polypeptide(L)'
;MHDGRRWLGSCREISRVLPPDQVPPPLVLRGLAPSERLRAALKKGTRRALDLGEAALEIRDDHGKLLTERLLWATISGWRPSSRGLDLIDLELDGRGFTPVPAYARPLWERWLAGPPDTVNAWAGLDTRRRAAWHDLVRERACRRSRPDRPTRHVYELDGRYVTDEPSLYLALGEAVNGPGGYFGGCLAALDDCLRGTFGYTAPATLLWRDAATARTHVSHALTPDGRPHDVFAATLEALAEGGMDVTLA
;
A
#
# COMPACT_ATOMS: atom_id res chain seq x y z
N MET A 1 -12.29 -27.85 5.34
CA MET A 1 -12.78 -26.66 4.61
C MET A 1 -14.29 -26.58 4.75
N HIS A 2 -14.87 -25.41 4.98
CA HIS A 2 -16.30 -25.16 5.08
C HIS A 2 -16.63 -23.80 4.42
N ASP A 3 -17.87 -23.61 4.02
CA ASP A 3 -18.37 -22.39 3.38
C ASP A 3 -19.00 -21.37 4.37
N GLY A 4 -18.72 -21.52 5.64
CA GLY A 4 -19.33 -20.76 6.74
C GLY A 4 -20.57 -21.41 7.33
N ARG A 5 -21.23 -22.34 6.62
CA ARG A 5 -22.44 -23.04 7.06
C ARG A 5 -22.34 -24.57 6.97
N ARG A 6 -21.58 -25.08 6.01
CA ARG A 6 -21.49 -26.52 5.72
C ARG A 6 -20.05 -26.98 5.65
N TRP A 7 -19.79 -28.16 6.18
CA TRP A 7 -18.52 -28.84 6.02
C TRP A 7 -18.39 -29.33 4.57
N LEU A 8 -17.35 -28.89 3.87
CA LEU A 8 -17.10 -29.23 2.45
C LEU A 8 -16.13 -30.39 2.30
N GLY A 9 -15.29 -30.65 3.29
CA GLY A 9 -14.33 -31.74 3.27
C GLY A 9 -13.03 -31.44 4.00
N SER A 10 -12.18 -32.48 4.11
CA SER A 10 -10.82 -32.41 4.64
C SER A 10 -9.82 -32.73 3.55
N CYS A 11 -8.62 -32.17 3.65
CA CYS A 11 -7.47 -32.52 2.81
C CYS A 11 -6.32 -32.99 3.71
N ARG A 12 -5.43 -33.81 3.16
CA ARG A 12 -4.24 -34.28 3.89
C ARG A 12 -3.06 -33.31 3.75
N GLU A 13 -3.06 -32.52 2.67
CA GLU A 13 -1.98 -31.59 2.37
C GLU A 13 -2.54 -30.34 1.72
N ILE A 14 -1.99 -29.19 2.07
CA ILE A 14 -2.29 -27.89 1.48
C ILE A 14 -0.99 -27.30 0.94
N SER A 15 -0.87 -27.20 -0.38
CA SER A 15 0.24 -26.50 -1.01
C SER A 15 -0.05 -25.01 -1.18
N ARG A 16 0.98 -24.16 -1.05
CA ARG A 16 0.93 -22.68 -1.24
C ARG A 16 0.15 -21.88 -0.20
N VAL A 17 -0.44 -22.49 0.82
CA VAL A 17 -1.09 -21.77 1.92
C VAL A 17 -0.08 -21.44 3.02
N LEU A 18 0.83 -22.36 3.27
CA LEU A 18 1.99 -22.08 4.10
C LEU A 18 3.20 -21.83 3.18
N PRO A 19 4.02 -20.82 3.46
CA PRO A 19 5.32 -20.75 2.83
C PRO A 19 6.06 -22.06 3.15
N PRO A 20 6.94 -22.56 2.26
CA PRO A 20 7.83 -23.68 2.59
C PRO A 20 8.49 -23.38 3.93
N ASP A 21 8.81 -24.39 4.72
CA ASP A 21 9.34 -24.36 6.10
C ASP A 21 10.61 -23.50 6.32
N GLN A 22 10.76 -22.46 5.55
CA GLN A 22 11.78 -21.44 5.76
C GLN A 22 11.21 -20.42 6.74
N VAL A 23 11.67 -20.51 7.97
CA VAL A 23 11.54 -19.41 8.92
C VAL A 23 12.09 -18.17 8.20
N PRO A 24 11.31 -17.10 8.01
CA PRO A 24 11.82 -15.91 7.35
C PRO A 24 13.05 -15.44 8.13
N PRO A 25 14.11 -15.01 7.43
CA PRO A 25 15.31 -14.53 8.11
C PRO A 25 14.92 -13.37 9.04
N PRO A 26 15.59 -13.25 10.20
CA PRO A 26 15.32 -12.18 11.14
C PRO A 26 15.46 -10.82 10.46
N LEU A 27 14.64 -9.87 10.85
CA LEU A 27 14.79 -8.49 10.39
C LEU A 27 16.07 -7.89 10.98
N VAL A 28 16.99 -7.45 10.14
CA VAL A 28 18.25 -6.84 10.58
C VAL A 28 18.25 -5.34 10.28
N LEU A 29 18.30 -4.53 11.35
CA LEU A 29 18.52 -3.09 11.24
C LEU A 29 20.04 -2.83 11.27
N ARG A 30 20.62 -2.45 10.13
CA ARG A 30 22.06 -2.25 9.98
C ARG A 30 22.44 -0.78 10.17
N GLY A 31 23.42 -0.52 11.04
CA GLY A 31 23.89 0.84 11.30
C GLY A 31 22.90 1.65 12.13
N LEU A 32 22.21 1.04 13.06
CA LEU A 32 21.29 1.71 13.96
C LEU A 32 22.08 2.54 14.99
N ALA A 33 21.70 3.84 15.13
CA ALA A 33 22.16 4.67 16.23
C ALA A 33 21.27 4.42 17.47
N PRO A 34 21.69 3.63 18.45
CA PRO A 34 20.86 3.25 19.56
C PRO A 34 20.69 4.41 20.55
N SER A 35 19.44 4.67 20.96
CA SER A 35 19.16 5.59 22.05
C SER A 35 19.74 5.08 23.38
N GLU A 36 19.91 5.95 24.37
CA GLU A 36 20.36 5.55 25.71
C GLU A 36 19.48 4.47 26.34
N ARG A 37 18.17 4.57 26.14
CA ARG A 37 17.20 3.57 26.61
C ARG A 37 17.46 2.20 25.96
N LEU A 38 17.71 2.15 24.67
CA LEU A 38 18.04 0.90 23.97
C LEU A 38 19.39 0.35 24.44
N ARG A 39 20.42 1.20 24.58
CA ARG A 39 21.74 0.79 25.13
C ARG A 39 21.61 0.15 26.51
N ALA A 40 20.79 0.76 27.39
CA ALA A 40 20.54 0.24 28.73
C ALA A 40 19.81 -1.14 28.67
N ALA A 41 18.82 -1.28 27.79
CA ALA A 41 18.11 -2.55 27.59
C ALA A 41 19.05 -3.67 27.09
N LEU A 42 19.91 -3.36 26.11
CA LEU A 42 20.90 -4.29 25.59
C LEU A 42 21.92 -4.72 26.64
N LYS A 43 22.40 -3.78 27.46
CA LYS A 43 23.30 -4.09 28.60
C LYS A 43 22.62 -4.98 29.64
N LYS A 44 21.33 -4.74 29.93
CA LYS A 44 20.56 -5.53 30.90
C LYS A 44 20.34 -6.97 30.41
N GLY A 45 20.13 -7.18 29.12
CA GLY A 45 20.03 -8.47 28.45
C GLY A 45 18.90 -9.40 28.93
N THR A 46 17.97 -8.90 29.75
CA THR A 46 16.84 -9.73 30.22
C THR A 46 15.76 -9.84 29.17
N ARG A 47 15.08 -10.99 29.10
CA ARG A 47 13.96 -11.23 28.15
C ARG A 47 12.97 -10.06 28.12
N ARG A 48 12.58 -9.53 29.28
CA ARG A 48 11.70 -8.37 29.41
C ARG A 48 12.29 -7.07 28.83
N ALA A 49 13.61 -6.89 28.95
CA ALA A 49 14.27 -5.67 28.44
C ALA A 49 14.47 -5.74 26.92
N LEU A 50 14.54 -6.94 26.34
CA LEU A 50 14.70 -7.19 24.91
C LEU A 50 13.36 -7.33 24.17
N ASP A 51 12.26 -7.46 24.89
CA ASP A 51 10.92 -7.46 24.32
C ASP A 51 10.47 -6.02 24.06
N LEU A 52 10.35 -5.68 22.78
CA LEU A 52 9.88 -4.36 22.33
C LEU A 52 8.35 -4.27 22.31
N GLY A 53 7.65 -5.40 22.37
CA GLY A 53 6.21 -5.49 22.17
C GLY A 53 5.81 -4.99 20.78
N GLU A 54 4.77 -4.20 20.72
CA GLU A 54 4.37 -3.51 19.51
C GLU A 54 5.35 -2.37 19.21
N ALA A 55 6.00 -2.43 18.06
CA ALA A 55 6.98 -1.46 17.61
C ALA A 55 6.62 -0.96 16.21
N ALA A 56 6.97 0.28 15.92
CA ALA A 56 6.80 0.89 14.62
C ALA A 56 8.16 1.13 13.95
N LEU A 57 8.30 0.66 12.71
CA LEU A 57 9.46 0.93 11.87
C LEU A 57 9.08 2.02 10.86
N GLU A 58 9.51 3.24 11.08
CA GLU A 58 9.35 4.33 10.13
C GLU A 58 10.36 4.18 8.98
N ILE A 59 9.86 4.19 7.75
CA ILE A 59 10.67 4.24 6.54
C ILE A 59 10.55 5.65 5.97
N ARG A 60 11.70 6.31 5.81
CA ARG A 60 11.77 7.70 5.35
C ARG A 60 12.47 7.75 4.00
N ASP A 61 12.09 8.74 3.18
CA ASP A 61 12.78 9.04 1.91
C ASP A 61 14.14 9.73 2.18
N ASP A 62 14.92 9.92 1.12
CA ASP A 62 16.25 10.53 1.17
C ASP A 62 16.22 11.98 1.68
N HIS A 63 15.04 12.61 1.72
CA HIS A 63 14.81 13.94 2.28
C HIS A 63 14.35 13.89 3.74
N GLY A 64 14.31 12.71 4.36
CA GLY A 64 13.89 12.47 5.74
C GLY A 64 12.37 12.54 5.96
N LYS A 65 11.55 12.64 4.92
CA LYS A 65 10.10 12.61 5.03
C LYS A 65 9.60 11.19 5.22
N LEU A 66 8.62 11.02 6.08
CA LEU A 66 7.98 9.72 6.29
C LEU A 66 7.35 9.21 4.98
N LEU A 67 7.84 8.08 4.49
CA LEU A 67 7.27 7.38 3.35
C LEU A 67 6.17 6.44 3.80
N THR A 68 6.49 5.54 4.72
CA THR A 68 5.55 4.59 5.32
C THR A 68 6.01 4.16 6.71
N GLU A 69 5.14 3.46 7.42
CA GLU A 69 5.41 2.87 8.73
C GLU A 69 4.96 1.41 8.72
N ARG A 70 5.79 0.54 9.27
CA ARG A 70 5.49 -0.89 9.43
C ARG A 70 5.34 -1.21 10.91
N LEU A 71 4.17 -1.68 11.29
CA LEU A 71 3.94 -2.20 12.64
C LEU A 71 4.45 -3.63 12.72
N LEU A 72 5.15 -3.94 13.78
CA LEU A 72 5.67 -5.27 14.07
C LEU A 72 5.62 -5.54 15.59
N TRP A 73 5.41 -6.80 15.94
CA TRP A 73 5.65 -7.29 17.29
C TRP A 73 7.06 -7.85 17.29
N ALA A 74 7.97 -7.23 18.02
CA ALA A 74 9.38 -7.54 17.92
C ALA A 74 10.03 -7.85 19.27
N THR A 75 10.94 -8.81 19.23
CA THR A 75 11.88 -9.11 20.31
C THR A 75 13.29 -9.00 19.73
N ILE A 76 14.20 -8.40 20.45
CA ILE A 76 15.62 -8.34 20.08
C ILE A 76 16.21 -9.73 20.28
N SER A 77 16.63 -10.38 19.19
CA SER A 77 17.27 -11.70 19.21
C SER A 77 18.79 -11.61 19.25
N GLY A 78 19.38 -10.52 18.75
CA GLY A 78 20.81 -10.30 18.75
C GLY A 78 21.22 -8.88 18.41
N TRP A 79 22.46 -8.55 18.68
CA TRP A 79 23.07 -7.30 18.23
C TRP A 79 24.59 -7.41 18.18
N ARG A 80 25.23 -6.57 17.36
CA ARG A 80 26.68 -6.44 17.25
C ARG A 80 27.08 -5.02 16.86
N PRO A 81 28.34 -4.60 17.09
CA PRO A 81 28.86 -3.36 16.54
C PRO A 81 28.70 -3.36 15.00
N SER A 82 28.29 -2.23 14.43
CA SER A 82 28.12 -2.10 12.99
C SER A 82 29.43 -1.73 12.31
N SER A 83 29.67 -2.26 11.12
CA SER A 83 30.76 -1.80 10.26
C SER A 83 30.51 -0.41 9.63
N ARG A 84 29.30 0.17 9.86
CA ARG A 84 28.90 1.44 9.27
C ARG A 84 29.26 2.67 10.08
N GLY A 85 29.77 2.50 11.32
CA GLY A 85 30.21 3.60 12.19
C GLY A 85 30.48 3.14 13.61
N LEU A 86 31.33 3.87 14.34
CA LEU A 86 31.84 3.50 15.67
C LEU A 86 30.75 3.39 16.75
N ASP A 87 29.72 4.24 16.70
CA ASP A 87 28.63 4.27 17.69
C ASP A 87 27.36 3.57 17.21
N LEU A 88 27.43 2.92 16.04
CA LEU A 88 26.32 2.22 15.41
C LEU A 88 26.33 0.74 15.73
N ILE A 89 25.14 0.14 15.73
CA ILE A 89 24.95 -1.29 15.93
C ILE A 89 24.15 -1.90 14.78
N ASP A 90 24.36 -3.18 14.50
CA ASP A 90 23.43 -3.99 13.74
C ASP A 90 22.55 -4.74 14.76
N LEU A 91 21.23 -4.57 14.65
CA LEU A 91 20.23 -5.12 15.56
C LEU A 91 19.41 -6.17 14.83
N GLU A 92 19.32 -7.36 15.40
CA GLU A 92 18.51 -8.48 14.89
C GLU A 92 17.20 -8.53 15.68
N LEU A 93 16.09 -8.60 14.93
CA LEU A 93 14.73 -8.63 15.48
C LEU A 93 14.02 -9.90 15.02
N ASP A 94 13.52 -10.66 16.00
CA ASP A 94 12.46 -11.63 15.77
C ASP A 94 11.13 -10.91 15.86
N GLY A 95 10.29 -11.01 14.81
CA GLY A 95 9.04 -10.27 14.77
C GLY A 95 7.94 -10.98 14.00
N ARG A 96 6.70 -10.63 14.35
CA ARG A 96 5.48 -11.03 13.63
C ARG A 96 4.79 -9.76 13.11
N GLY A 97 3.99 -9.90 12.04
CA GLY A 97 3.24 -8.77 11.46
C GLY A 97 3.99 -8.02 10.36
N PHE A 98 5.27 -8.30 10.14
CA PHE A 98 6.00 -7.72 9.03
C PHE A 98 5.80 -8.58 7.76
N THR A 99 5.14 -8.02 6.74
CA THR A 99 5.07 -8.63 5.42
C THR A 99 6.28 -8.18 4.61
N PRO A 100 7.20 -9.10 4.25
CA PRO A 100 8.36 -8.75 3.44
C PRO A 100 7.94 -8.13 2.10
N VAL A 101 8.67 -7.10 1.67
CA VAL A 101 8.48 -6.54 0.33
C VAL A 101 8.92 -7.58 -0.70
N PRO A 102 8.05 -7.95 -1.65
CA PRO A 102 8.42 -8.91 -2.68
C PRO A 102 9.61 -8.40 -3.51
N ALA A 103 10.49 -9.30 -3.93
CA ALA A 103 11.68 -8.93 -4.69
C ALA A 103 11.39 -8.10 -5.95
N TYR A 104 10.27 -8.38 -6.64
CA TYR A 104 9.86 -7.62 -7.82
C TYR A 104 9.45 -6.17 -7.52
N ALA A 105 9.07 -5.87 -6.27
CA ALA A 105 8.69 -4.51 -5.86
C ALA A 105 9.90 -3.67 -5.39
N ARG A 106 11.07 -4.29 -5.20
CA ARG A 106 12.27 -3.58 -4.74
C ARG A 106 12.62 -2.34 -5.59
N PRO A 107 12.64 -2.38 -6.94
CA PRO A 107 12.93 -1.18 -7.73
C PRO A 107 11.92 -0.04 -7.52
N LEU A 108 10.66 -0.38 -7.21
CA LEU A 108 9.62 0.62 -6.90
C LEU A 108 9.91 1.29 -5.55
N TRP A 109 10.29 0.51 -4.55
CA TRP A 109 10.70 1.03 -3.25
C TRP A 109 11.93 1.94 -3.35
N GLU A 110 12.96 1.53 -4.09
CA GLU A 110 14.17 2.33 -4.32
C GLU A 110 13.82 3.68 -4.97
N ARG A 111 12.91 3.67 -5.95
CA ARG A 111 12.42 4.91 -6.59
C ARG A 111 11.67 5.81 -5.58
N TRP A 112 10.82 5.24 -4.73
CA TRP A 112 10.06 6.00 -3.75
C TRP A 112 10.92 6.51 -2.58
N LEU A 113 12.01 5.80 -2.26
CA LEU A 113 13.00 6.26 -1.27
C LEU A 113 13.76 7.49 -1.78
N ALA A 114 14.05 7.59 -3.06
CA ALA A 114 14.62 8.80 -3.67
C ALA A 114 13.64 9.99 -3.64
N GLY A 115 12.35 9.73 -3.54
CA GLY A 115 11.28 10.71 -3.43
C GLY A 115 9.98 10.21 -4.06
N PRO A 116 8.82 10.73 -3.61
CA PRO A 116 7.55 10.40 -4.23
C PRO A 116 7.51 10.92 -5.68
N PRO A 117 6.69 10.30 -6.57
CA PRO A 117 6.55 10.79 -7.94
C PRO A 117 6.04 12.23 -7.95
N ASP A 118 6.60 13.02 -8.85
CA ASP A 118 6.25 14.42 -9.11
C ASP A 118 5.46 14.61 -10.42
N THR A 119 5.32 13.54 -11.20
CA THR A 119 4.59 13.49 -12.46
C THR A 119 3.50 12.44 -12.43
N VAL A 120 2.35 12.75 -13.03
CA VAL A 120 1.25 11.79 -13.21
C VAL A 120 1.67 10.65 -14.14
N ASN A 121 1.01 9.51 -14.00
CA ASN A 121 1.24 8.31 -14.82
C ASN A 121 2.67 7.73 -14.72
N ALA A 122 3.41 8.05 -13.67
CA ALA A 122 4.76 7.50 -13.44
C ALA A 122 4.78 5.96 -13.32
N TRP A 123 3.63 5.35 -13.10
CA TRP A 123 3.36 3.92 -13.02
C TRP A 123 2.94 3.29 -14.36
N ALA A 124 2.63 4.09 -15.40
CA ALA A 124 2.00 3.62 -16.63
C ALA A 124 2.78 2.51 -17.36
N GLY A 125 4.12 2.60 -17.37
CA GLY A 125 5.00 1.58 -17.99
C GLY A 125 5.20 0.30 -17.18
N LEU A 126 4.58 0.16 -16.02
CA LEU A 126 4.68 -1.02 -15.17
C LEU A 126 3.68 -2.10 -15.60
N ASP A 127 4.01 -3.37 -15.36
CA ASP A 127 3.06 -4.47 -15.46
C ASP A 127 2.04 -4.44 -14.31
N THR A 128 0.93 -5.18 -14.42
CA THR A 128 -0.16 -5.23 -13.44
C THR A 128 0.33 -5.55 -12.02
N ARG A 129 1.26 -6.48 -11.87
CA ARG A 129 1.81 -6.86 -10.57
C ARG A 129 2.61 -5.74 -9.92
N ARG A 130 3.39 -5.02 -10.72
CA ARG A 130 4.16 -3.85 -10.23
C ARG A 130 3.26 -2.66 -9.99
N ARG A 131 2.20 -2.45 -10.78
CA ARG A 131 1.18 -1.43 -10.50
C ARG A 131 0.46 -1.70 -9.18
N ALA A 132 0.12 -2.93 -8.88
CA ALA A 132 -0.44 -3.31 -7.58
C ALA A 132 0.53 -2.97 -6.42
N ALA A 133 1.82 -3.30 -6.56
CA ALA A 133 2.82 -2.95 -5.56
C ALA A 133 3.05 -1.42 -5.44
N TRP A 134 2.96 -0.68 -6.54
CA TRP A 134 2.97 0.78 -6.52
C TRP A 134 1.76 1.33 -5.79
N HIS A 135 0.58 0.78 -6.06
CA HIS A 135 -0.65 1.16 -5.37
C HIS A 135 -0.58 0.90 -3.85
N ASP A 136 0.05 -0.20 -3.41
CA ASP A 136 0.30 -0.46 -1.99
C ASP A 136 1.14 0.64 -1.34
N LEU A 137 2.21 1.11 -2.00
CA LEU A 137 3.03 2.24 -1.53
C LEU A 137 2.22 3.54 -1.44
N VAL A 138 1.41 3.82 -2.46
CA VAL A 138 0.50 4.98 -2.50
C VAL A 138 -0.47 4.93 -1.32
N ARG A 139 -1.11 3.79 -1.09
CA ARG A 139 -2.07 3.57 0.01
C ARG A 139 -1.41 3.72 1.37
N GLU A 140 -0.29 3.05 1.61
CA GLU A 140 0.43 3.11 2.89
C GLU A 140 0.83 4.55 3.24
N ARG A 141 1.27 5.31 2.24
CA ARG A 141 1.62 6.72 2.42
C ARG A 141 0.39 7.59 2.71
N ALA A 142 -0.74 7.32 2.05
CA ALA A 142 -1.97 8.09 2.22
C ALA A 142 -2.59 7.91 3.59
N CYS A 143 -2.62 6.69 4.12
CA CYS A 143 -3.16 6.39 5.46
C CYS A 143 -2.48 7.18 6.60
N ARG A 144 -1.30 7.76 6.35
CA ARG A 144 -0.53 8.54 7.33
C ARG A 144 -0.59 10.05 7.08
N ARG A 145 -1.35 10.51 6.08
CA ARG A 145 -1.43 11.92 5.69
C ARG A 145 -2.88 12.33 5.54
N SER A 146 -3.34 13.22 6.41
CA SER A 146 -4.56 13.97 6.14
C SER A 146 -4.31 14.91 4.96
N ARG A 147 -5.22 14.92 4.00
CA ARG A 147 -5.24 15.92 2.91
C ARG A 147 -6.47 16.78 3.10
N PRO A 148 -6.34 18.10 2.97
CA PRO A 148 -7.51 18.98 2.98
C PRO A 148 -8.38 18.64 1.77
N ASP A 149 -9.67 18.53 2.01
CA ASP A 149 -10.64 18.31 0.96
C ASP A 149 -10.71 19.53 0.03
N ARG A 150 -10.93 19.27 -1.26
CA ARG A 150 -11.14 20.32 -2.25
C ARG A 150 -12.50 20.98 -2.03
N PRO A 151 -12.69 22.22 -2.48
CA PRO A 151 -14.00 22.86 -2.45
C PRO A 151 -15.05 22.04 -3.25
N THR A 152 -16.32 22.18 -2.88
CA THR A 152 -17.42 21.63 -3.65
C THR A 152 -17.41 22.15 -5.10
N ARG A 153 -17.95 21.37 -6.03
CA ARG A 153 -18.01 21.68 -7.47
C ARG A 153 -16.60 21.77 -8.12
N HIS A 154 -15.60 21.16 -7.49
CA HIS A 154 -14.29 21.02 -8.11
C HIS A 154 -14.37 20.11 -9.33
N VAL A 155 -13.58 20.43 -10.37
CA VAL A 155 -13.47 19.59 -11.57
C VAL A 155 -12.15 18.85 -11.52
N TYR A 156 -12.24 17.53 -11.50
CA TYR A 156 -11.08 16.62 -11.57
C TYR A 156 -10.91 16.14 -13.01
N GLU A 157 -9.68 15.89 -13.42
CA GLU A 157 -9.37 15.31 -14.72
C GLU A 157 -8.65 13.96 -14.53
N LEU A 158 -9.19 12.90 -15.15
CA LEU A 158 -8.59 11.59 -15.17
C LEU A 158 -8.08 11.26 -16.57
N ASP A 159 -6.81 10.91 -16.68
CA ASP A 159 -6.20 10.40 -17.90
C ASP A 159 -6.40 8.87 -17.96
N GLY A 160 -7.35 8.43 -18.76
CA GLY A 160 -7.71 7.00 -18.89
C GLY A 160 -6.84 6.20 -19.84
N ARG A 161 -5.90 6.81 -20.57
CA ARG A 161 -5.07 6.14 -21.60
C ARG A 161 -4.34 4.90 -21.08
N TYR A 162 -3.99 4.88 -19.81
CA TYR A 162 -3.19 3.83 -19.18
C TYR A 162 -3.99 2.92 -18.23
N VAL A 163 -5.32 3.09 -18.18
CA VAL A 163 -6.20 2.25 -17.36
C VAL A 163 -6.46 0.93 -18.09
N THR A 164 -5.56 -0.03 -17.88
CA THR A 164 -5.57 -1.34 -18.55
C THR A 164 -5.70 -2.52 -17.58
N ASP A 165 -5.88 -2.25 -16.31
CA ASP A 165 -6.12 -3.20 -15.23
C ASP A 165 -6.70 -2.49 -14.00
N GLU A 166 -7.20 -3.24 -13.03
CA GLU A 166 -7.83 -2.68 -11.83
C GLU A 166 -6.84 -1.84 -10.98
N PRO A 167 -5.58 -2.24 -10.74
CA PRO A 167 -4.62 -1.36 -10.05
C PRO A 167 -4.42 -0.01 -10.74
N SER A 168 -4.34 0.03 -12.08
CA SER A 168 -4.18 1.27 -12.83
C SER A 168 -5.41 2.18 -12.75
N LEU A 169 -6.61 1.63 -12.62
CA LEU A 169 -7.83 2.40 -12.40
C LEU A 169 -7.75 3.22 -11.10
N TYR A 170 -7.42 2.55 -9.99
CA TYR A 170 -7.30 3.24 -8.70
C TYR A 170 -6.09 4.18 -8.63
N LEU A 171 -5.00 3.88 -9.34
CA LEU A 171 -3.88 4.81 -9.48
C LEU A 171 -4.27 6.06 -10.25
N ALA A 172 -5.02 5.93 -11.36
CA ALA A 172 -5.48 7.06 -12.15
C ALA A 172 -6.50 7.92 -11.36
N LEU A 173 -7.44 7.30 -10.65
CA LEU A 173 -8.37 8.00 -9.74
C LEU A 173 -7.62 8.74 -8.64
N GLY A 174 -6.63 8.09 -8.03
CA GLY A 174 -5.80 8.69 -7.00
C GLY A 174 -5.05 9.92 -7.49
N GLU A 175 -4.49 9.86 -8.69
CA GLU A 175 -3.78 10.99 -9.30
C GLU A 175 -4.71 12.11 -9.77
N ALA A 176 -5.91 11.77 -10.26
CA ALA A 176 -6.92 12.76 -10.64
C ALA A 176 -7.35 13.61 -9.44
N VAL A 177 -7.57 12.99 -8.27
CA VAL A 177 -8.04 13.69 -7.07
C VAL A 177 -6.88 14.32 -6.30
N ASN A 178 -5.77 13.63 -6.17
CA ASN A 178 -4.69 13.97 -5.23
C ASN A 178 -3.32 14.26 -5.86
N GLY A 179 -3.24 14.30 -7.20
CA GLY A 179 -2.00 14.55 -7.93
C GLY A 179 -1.03 13.35 -7.91
N PRO A 180 0.19 13.52 -8.41
CA PRO A 180 1.15 12.43 -8.56
C PRO A 180 1.35 11.62 -7.29
N GLY A 181 1.27 10.27 -7.40
CA GLY A 181 1.33 9.37 -6.26
C GLY A 181 0.22 9.58 -5.22
N GLY A 182 -0.90 10.16 -5.65
CA GLY A 182 -2.08 10.33 -4.82
C GLY A 182 -2.87 9.03 -4.66
N TYR A 183 -3.67 8.94 -3.61
CA TYR A 183 -4.54 7.82 -3.30
C TYR A 183 -5.99 8.25 -3.31
N PHE A 184 -6.85 7.45 -3.96
CA PHE A 184 -8.30 7.60 -3.88
C PHE A 184 -8.99 6.25 -4.11
N GLY A 185 -8.92 5.37 -3.10
CA GLY A 185 -9.44 4.00 -3.16
C GLY A 185 -8.41 2.96 -3.65
N GLY A 186 -8.80 1.71 -3.57
CA GLY A 186 -7.99 0.54 -3.99
C GLY A 186 -8.84 -0.69 -4.21
N CYS A 187 -10.13 -0.56 -3.97
CA CYS A 187 -11.25 -1.42 -4.30
C CYS A 187 -12.51 -0.55 -4.17
N LEU A 188 -13.65 -1.06 -4.59
CA LEU A 188 -14.92 -0.31 -4.54
C LEU A 188 -15.28 0.16 -3.12
N ALA A 189 -15.10 -0.68 -2.10
CA ALA A 189 -15.35 -0.30 -0.71
C ALA A 189 -14.43 0.84 -0.24
N ALA A 190 -13.14 0.78 -0.58
CA ALA A 190 -12.20 1.84 -0.24
C ALA A 190 -12.44 3.13 -1.05
N LEU A 191 -12.97 3.02 -2.27
CA LEU A 191 -13.41 4.17 -3.06
C LEU A 191 -14.60 4.85 -2.40
N ASP A 192 -15.60 4.09 -1.95
CA ASP A 192 -16.75 4.58 -1.22
C ASP A 192 -16.34 5.33 0.08
N ASP A 193 -15.39 4.76 0.82
CA ASP A 193 -14.82 5.43 2.00
C ASP A 193 -14.15 6.78 1.63
N CYS A 194 -13.39 6.83 0.54
CA CYS A 194 -12.76 8.06 0.07
C CYS A 194 -13.77 9.13 -0.39
N LEU A 195 -14.90 8.72 -0.96
CA LEU A 195 -15.97 9.61 -1.40
C LEU A 195 -16.74 10.25 -0.23
N ARG A 196 -16.61 9.71 0.99
CA ARG A 196 -17.21 10.30 2.21
C ARG A 196 -16.39 11.44 2.81
N GLY A 197 -15.25 11.80 2.21
CA GLY A 197 -14.42 12.94 2.61
C GLY A 197 -13.14 12.54 3.34
N THR A 198 -12.32 13.56 3.69
CA THR A 198 -10.99 13.45 4.30
C THR A 198 -9.87 12.90 3.38
N PHE A 199 -10.19 12.65 2.11
CA PHE A 199 -9.25 12.16 1.09
C PHE A 199 -9.07 13.12 -0.10
N GLY A 200 -9.27 14.42 0.10
CA GLY A 200 -9.11 15.44 -0.95
C GLY A 200 -10.36 15.66 -1.79
N TYR A 201 -11.51 15.15 -1.38
CA TYR A 201 -12.77 15.19 -2.09
C TYR A 201 -13.91 15.78 -1.27
N THR A 202 -14.77 16.58 -1.90
CA THR A 202 -16.05 17.06 -1.34
C THR A 202 -17.12 17.07 -2.42
N ALA A 203 -18.22 16.41 -2.16
CA ALA A 203 -19.40 16.43 -3.04
C ALA A 203 -20.15 17.78 -3.00
N PRO A 204 -20.86 18.16 -4.07
CA PRO A 204 -20.80 17.58 -5.41
C PRO A 204 -19.51 18.00 -6.15
N ALA A 205 -19.05 17.16 -7.07
CA ALA A 205 -17.89 17.45 -7.92
C ALA A 205 -18.09 16.84 -9.32
N THR A 206 -17.20 17.16 -10.25
CA THR A 206 -17.22 16.62 -11.62
C THR A 206 -15.91 15.91 -11.91
N LEU A 207 -15.97 14.75 -12.55
CA LEU A 207 -14.80 14.02 -13.07
C LEU A 207 -14.86 14.01 -14.60
N LEU A 208 -13.88 14.63 -15.23
CA LEU A 208 -13.64 14.54 -16.67
C LEU A 208 -12.75 13.34 -16.96
N TRP A 209 -13.33 12.24 -17.39
CA TRP A 209 -12.59 11.00 -17.67
C TRP A 209 -12.26 10.92 -19.16
N ARG A 210 -11.03 11.30 -19.51
CA ARG A 210 -10.52 11.24 -20.88
C ARG A 210 -10.12 9.80 -21.23
N ASP A 211 -10.27 9.43 -22.50
CA ASP A 211 -9.95 8.08 -23.01
C ASP A 211 -10.61 6.94 -22.18
N ALA A 212 -11.83 7.18 -21.72
CA ALA A 212 -12.59 6.22 -20.91
C ALA A 212 -12.85 4.88 -21.62
N ALA A 213 -12.80 4.87 -22.95
CA ALA A 213 -12.94 3.65 -23.76
C ALA A 213 -11.84 2.63 -23.46
N THR A 214 -10.62 3.05 -23.14
CA THR A 214 -9.53 2.17 -22.72
C THR A 214 -9.89 1.41 -21.46
N ALA A 215 -10.32 2.13 -20.41
CA ALA A 215 -10.76 1.51 -19.17
C ALA A 215 -11.93 0.55 -19.39
N ARG A 216 -12.96 0.97 -20.13
CA ARG A 216 -14.10 0.11 -20.47
C ARG A 216 -13.65 -1.19 -21.11
N THR A 217 -12.73 -1.14 -22.06
CA THR A 217 -12.23 -2.33 -22.75
C THR A 217 -11.52 -3.30 -21.81
N HIS A 218 -10.76 -2.79 -20.85
CA HIS A 218 -9.82 -3.60 -20.06
C HIS A 218 -10.36 -4.03 -18.70
N VAL A 219 -11.30 -3.30 -18.09
CA VAL A 219 -11.75 -3.60 -16.72
C VAL A 219 -13.24 -3.96 -16.61
N SER A 220 -14.01 -3.96 -17.73
CA SER A 220 -15.41 -4.41 -17.72
C SER A 220 -15.58 -5.94 -17.66
N HIS A 221 -14.52 -6.70 -17.86
CA HIS A 221 -14.57 -8.17 -17.93
C HIS A 221 -13.71 -8.84 -16.85
N ALA A 222 -13.72 -8.27 -15.64
CA ALA A 222 -13.04 -8.86 -14.49
C ALA A 222 -13.81 -10.08 -13.96
N LEU A 223 -13.14 -10.87 -13.14
CA LEU A 223 -13.76 -11.96 -12.38
C LEU A 223 -13.62 -11.66 -10.88
N THR A 224 -14.70 -11.88 -10.15
CA THR A 224 -14.66 -11.92 -8.69
C THR A 224 -13.81 -13.11 -8.19
N PRO A 225 -13.35 -13.12 -6.93
CA PRO A 225 -12.60 -14.26 -6.37
C PRO A 225 -13.31 -15.61 -6.46
N ASP A 226 -14.64 -15.62 -6.55
CA ASP A 226 -15.47 -16.82 -6.74
C ASP A 226 -15.76 -17.12 -8.22
N GLY A 227 -15.09 -16.39 -9.16
CA GLY A 227 -15.12 -16.64 -10.60
C GLY A 227 -16.36 -16.11 -11.32
N ARG A 228 -17.12 -15.21 -10.74
CA ARG A 228 -18.26 -14.58 -11.40
C ARG A 228 -17.82 -13.37 -12.25
N PRO A 229 -18.47 -13.14 -13.40
CA PRO A 229 -18.24 -11.90 -14.15
C PRO A 229 -18.52 -10.66 -13.32
N HIS A 230 -17.64 -9.68 -13.38
CA HIS A 230 -17.74 -8.42 -12.66
C HIS A 230 -17.30 -7.27 -13.56
N ASP A 231 -18.19 -6.31 -13.77
CA ASP A 231 -17.88 -5.09 -14.52
C ASP A 231 -17.37 -4.00 -13.55
N VAL A 232 -16.04 -3.97 -13.37
CA VAL A 232 -15.39 -2.99 -12.49
C VAL A 232 -15.58 -1.57 -13.02
N PHE A 233 -15.65 -1.38 -14.34
CA PHE A 233 -15.88 -0.05 -14.93
C PHE A 233 -17.27 0.49 -14.56
N ALA A 234 -18.31 -0.32 -14.79
CA ALA A 234 -19.67 0.07 -14.45
C ALA A 234 -19.86 0.29 -12.95
N ALA A 235 -19.35 -0.62 -12.12
CA ALA A 235 -19.41 -0.50 -10.67
C ALA A 235 -18.64 0.75 -10.14
N THR A 236 -17.55 1.13 -10.79
CA THR A 236 -16.83 2.36 -10.44
C THR A 236 -17.66 3.60 -10.76
N LEU A 237 -18.30 3.65 -11.94
CA LEU A 237 -19.18 4.77 -12.31
C LEU A 237 -20.36 4.91 -11.35
N GLU A 238 -20.96 3.80 -10.94
CA GLU A 238 -22.05 3.77 -9.96
C GLU A 238 -21.58 4.32 -8.60
N ALA A 239 -20.46 3.83 -8.07
CA ALA A 239 -19.90 4.32 -6.81
C ALA A 239 -19.57 5.82 -6.85
N LEU A 240 -18.99 6.32 -7.95
CA LEU A 240 -18.69 7.73 -8.12
C LEU A 240 -19.99 8.59 -8.12
N ALA A 241 -21.03 8.15 -8.84
CA ALA A 241 -22.31 8.83 -8.88
C ALA A 241 -23.01 8.84 -7.52
N GLU A 242 -23.03 7.70 -6.80
CA GLU A 242 -23.57 7.61 -5.44
C GLU A 242 -22.81 8.52 -4.46
N GLY A 243 -21.50 8.67 -4.64
CA GLY A 243 -20.66 9.59 -3.87
C GLY A 243 -20.82 11.06 -4.27
N GLY A 244 -21.71 11.41 -5.21
CA GLY A 244 -21.97 12.78 -5.66
C GLY A 244 -20.92 13.34 -6.63
N MET A 245 -20.23 12.47 -7.37
CA MET A 245 -19.28 12.84 -8.43
C MET A 245 -19.90 12.59 -9.80
N ASP A 246 -20.25 13.67 -10.51
CA ASP A 246 -20.74 13.59 -11.88
C ASP A 246 -19.61 13.25 -12.85
N VAL A 247 -19.74 12.15 -13.62
CA VAL A 247 -18.70 11.68 -14.52
C VAL A 247 -19.04 12.00 -15.97
N THR A 248 -18.15 12.73 -16.63
CA THR A 248 -18.20 12.98 -18.08
C THR A 248 -17.14 12.11 -18.75
N LEU A 249 -17.57 11.19 -19.61
CA LEU A 249 -16.69 10.29 -20.38
C LEU A 249 -16.35 10.94 -21.74
N ALA A 250 -15.06 10.98 -22.07
CA ALA A 250 -14.54 11.55 -23.32
C ALA A 250 -13.52 10.61 -23.98
#